data_af7076e2ea64bafdaf4b77e30d8610cc
#
_entry.id   af7076e2ea64bafdaf4b77e30d8610cc
#
_cell.length_a   1.000
_cell.length_b   1.000
_cell.length_c   1.000
_cell.angle_alpha   90.00
_cell.angle_beta   90.00
_cell.angle_gamma   90.00
#
_symmetry.space_group_name_H-M   'P 1'
#
loop_
_entity.id
_entity.type
_entity.pdbx_description
1 polymer ?
#
loop_
_entity_poly.entity_id
_entity_poly.type
_entity_poly.pdbx_seq_one_letter_code
_entity_poly.pdbx_strand_id
1 'polypeptide(L)'
;LPGGAGQEGRWTVHVALQPAKRRMVEQHHAWLTRVRAEYPGVPVPQPLFHGVIEGAEVAVERRVDGLNGTDVTGEPRLTDRMFSDASEHLVRLLEPQATTMDDELFETMLQPRFDLVLELIASRETHARVRRMIERAREGLVGRAVRLGVYHADLRAKHLQVDSDGAIIGYLDWGASEERFLPLIDLLHLIIHQRKQETGGSFGAAWRSILAPENRRPMEQRALVNYMDAATLDSDLLQVLLELYPVLVAGMAELNWDYSRPDWVRRQFDL
;
A
#
# COMPACT_ATOMS: atom_id res chain seq x y z
N LEU A 1 33.57 -1.17 3.80
CA LEU A 1 33.51 -2.08 4.95
C LEU A 1 34.27 -3.36 4.55
N PRO A 2 35.24 -3.87 5.35
CA PRO A 2 35.97 -5.06 5.01
C PRO A 2 35.04 -6.29 5.13
N GLY A 3 34.47 -6.74 4.02
CA GLY A 3 33.76 -7.99 3.90
C GLY A 3 34.75 -9.12 3.75
N GLY A 4 34.85 -10.01 4.74
CA GLY A 4 35.52 -11.29 4.58
C GLY A 4 34.83 -12.10 3.49
N ALA A 5 35.60 -12.73 2.62
CA ALA A 5 35.12 -13.62 1.59
C ALA A 5 34.20 -14.69 2.22
N GLY A 6 32.94 -14.75 1.81
CA GLY A 6 31.96 -15.77 2.23
C GLY A 6 30.71 -15.29 2.97
N GLN A 7 30.49 -13.98 3.13
CA GLN A 7 29.24 -13.42 3.68
C GLN A 7 28.55 -12.55 2.64
N GLU A 8 27.96 -13.15 1.62
CA GLU A 8 27.12 -12.39 0.68
C GLU A 8 25.98 -11.71 1.42
N GLY A 9 25.95 -10.37 1.29
CA GLY A 9 24.79 -9.51 1.45
C GLY A 9 23.93 -9.66 2.70
N ARG A 10 24.51 -9.53 3.91
CA ARG A 10 23.72 -9.49 5.15
C ARG A 10 22.92 -8.21 5.35
N TRP A 11 23.16 -7.17 4.53
CA TRP A 11 22.57 -5.84 4.71
C TRP A 11 22.01 -5.31 3.40
N THR A 12 20.95 -4.54 3.53
CA THR A 12 20.42 -3.65 2.50
C THR A 12 20.81 -2.23 2.85
N VAL A 13 21.29 -1.49 1.86
CA VAL A 13 21.71 -0.09 2.05
C VAL A 13 20.88 0.79 1.12
N HIS A 14 20.15 1.71 1.70
CA HIS A 14 19.38 2.74 0.99
C HIS A 14 20.19 4.03 0.99
N VAL A 15 20.41 4.61 -0.18
CA VAL A 15 21.17 5.85 -0.36
C VAL A 15 20.33 6.84 -1.15
N ALA A 16 20.11 8.02 -0.60
CA ALA A 16 19.47 9.10 -1.32
C ALA A 16 20.47 9.79 -2.26
N LEU A 17 20.49 9.38 -3.52
CA LEU A 17 21.34 9.99 -4.56
C LEU A 17 20.84 11.37 -5.01
N GLN A 18 19.62 11.74 -4.65
CA GLN A 18 19.00 13.02 -4.97
C GLN A 18 18.42 13.66 -3.71
N PRO A 19 18.50 14.98 -3.53
CA PRO A 19 17.95 15.67 -2.36
C PRO A 19 16.46 15.34 -2.11
N ALA A 20 15.67 15.23 -3.16
CA ALA A 20 14.25 14.89 -3.06
C ALA A 20 13.97 13.48 -2.46
N LYS A 21 14.96 12.59 -2.48
CA LYS A 21 14.84 11.22 -1.93
C LYS A 21 15.30 11.10 -0.48
N ARG A 22 15.91 12.13 0.09
CA ARG A 22 16.41 12.11 1.50
C ARG A 22 15.29 11.77 2.47
N ARG A 23 14.18 12.47 2.35
CA ARG A 23 13.01 12.23 3.22
C ARG A 23 12.51 10.78 3.15
N MET A 24 12.53 10.16 1.97
CA MET A 24 12.09 8.76 1.82
C MET A 24 13.01 7.78 2.54
N VAL A 25 14.33 8.01 2.51
CA VAL A 25 15.32 7.17 3.22
C VAL A 25 15.17 7.32 4.73
N GLU A 26 15.02 8.56 5.21
CA GLU A 26 14.75 8.88 6.61
C GLU A 26 13.44 8.23 7.09
N GLN A 27 12.35 8.44 6.36
CA GLN A 27 11.05 7.87 6.69
C GLN A 27 11.09 6.35 6.70
N HIS A 28 11.74 5.72 5.71
CA HIS A 28 11.89 4.28 5.66
C HIS A 28 12.50 3.72 6.95
N HIS A 29 13.63 4.29 7.41
CA HIS A 29 14.28 3.87 8.65
C HIS A 29 13.40 4.11 9.89
N ALA A 30 12.77 5.26 9.97
CA ALA A 30 11.87 5.62 11.07
C ALA A 30 10.68 4.63 11.15
N TRP A 31 10.07 4.29 10.02
CA TRP A 31 8.97 3.34 9.97
C TRP A 31 9.39 1.93 10.35
N LEU A 32 10.54 1.43 9.88
CA LEU A 32 11.04 0.12 10.31
C LEU A 32 11.24 0.05 11.82
N THR A 33 11.80 1.12 12.41
CA THR A 33 12.00 1.21 13.85
C THR A 33 10.66 1.18 14.60
N ARG A 34 9.71 1.98 14.14
CA ARG A 34 8.38 2.08 14.75
C ARG A 34 7.57 0.79 14.63
N VAL A 35 7.48 0.21 13.43
CA VAL A 35 6.71 -1.01 13.21
C VAL A 35 7.24 -2.17 14.05
N ARG A 36 8.56 -2.31 14.16
CA ARG A 36 9.15 -3.32 15.04
C ARG A 36 8.82 -3.14 16.50
N ALA A 37 8.74 -1.90 16.97
CA ALA A 37 8.47 -1.59 18.37
C ALA A 37 6.98 -1.71 18.73
N GLU A 38 6.12 -1.20 17.87
CA GLU A 38 4.68 -1.05 18.16
C GLU A 38 3.83 -2.21 17.62
N TYR A 39 4.29 -2.90 16.55
CA TYR A 39 3.55 -3.96 15.85
C TYR A 39 4.37 -5.25 15.72
N PRO A 40 4.75 -5.92 16.82
CA PRO A 40 5.70 -7.04 16.83
C PRO A 40 5.25 -8.25 16.00
N GLY A 41 3.97 -8.31 15.64
CA GLY A 41 3.44 -9.36 14.76
C GLY A 41 3.54 -9.06 13.26
N VAL A 42 4.08 -7.90 12.85
CA VAL A 42 4.28 -7.52 11.45
C VAL A 42 5.77 -7.65 11.13
N PRO A 43 6.17 -8.59 10.25
CA PRO A 43 7.57 -8.82 9.96
C PRO A 43 8.15 -7.70 9.07
N VAL A 44 9.18 -7.04 9.56
CA VAL A 44 9.93 -6.01 8.80
C VAL A 44 11.42 -6.18 9.01
N PRO A 45 12.28 -5.71 8.10
CA PRO A 45 13.73 -5.71 8.28
C PRO A 45 14.15 -5.06 9.60
N GLN A 46 15.24 -5.52 10.17
CA GLN A 46 15.83 -4.87 11.34
C GLN A 46 16.61 -3.64 10.91
N PRO A 47 16.19 -2.41 11.31
CA PRO A 47 16.98 -1.21 11.06
C PRO A 47 18.27 -1.28 11.88
N LEU A 48 19.39 -0.89 11.27
CA LEU A 48 20.73 -0.97 11.89
C LEU A 48 21.39 0.39 12.01
N PHE A 49 21.23 1.25 11.02
CA PHE A 49 21.86 2.57 10.99
C PHE A 49 21.04 3.53 10.14
N HIS A 50 21.04 4.80 10.54
CA HIS A 50 20.57 5.91 9.75
C HIS A 50 21.46 7.13 10.01
N GLY A 51 21.82 7.88 8.96
CA GLY A 51 22.63 9.09 9.07
C GLY A 51 23.17 9.55 7.74
N VAL A 52 23.99 10.61 7.79
CA VAL A 52 24.61 11.20 6.61
C VAL A 52 26.04 10.67 6.45
N ILE A 53 26.34 10.09 5.29
CA ILE A 53 27.69 9.65 4.91
C ILE A 53 28.09 10.38 3.63
N GLU A 54 29.18 11.11 3.67
CA GLU A 54 29.70 11.91 2.52
C GLU A 54 28.63 12.81 1.88
N GLY A 55 27.75 13.38 2.71
CA GLY A 55 26.67 14.28 2.25
C GLY A 55 25.42 13.58 1.71
N ALA A 56 25.40 12.27 1.62
CA ALA A 56 24.22 11.47 1.25
C ALA A 56 23.49 10.93 2.47
N GLU A 57 22.16 10.97 2.46
CA GLU A 57 21.32 10.30 3.44
C GLU A 57 21.39 8.78 3.22
N VAL A 58 21.71 8.03 4.28
CA VAL A 58 21.93 6.59 4.22
C VAL A 58 21.16 5.89 5.33
N ALA A 59 20.40 4.85 4.98
CA ALA A 59 19.84 3.91 5.93
C ALA A 59 20.36 2.50 5.64
N VAL A 60 20.62 1.75 6.71
CA VAL A 60 21.07 0.36 6.63
C VAL A 60 20.16 -0.51 7.45
N GLU A 61 19.75 -1.63 6.88
CA GLU A 61 18.92 -2.63 7.51
C GLU A 61 19.49 -4.03 7.32
N ARG A 62 19.07 -4.95 8.16
CA ARG A 62 19.38 -6.38 7.97
C ARG A 62 18.57 -6.88 6.76
N ARG A 63 19.25 -7.47 5.79
CA ARG A 63 18.60 -8.13 4.66
C ARG A 63 17.67 -9.24 5.17
N VAL A 64 16.48 -9.30 4.62
CA VAL A 64 15.56 -10.42 4.81
C VAL A 64 15.83 -11.44 3.72
N ASP A 65 16.26 -12.62 4.12
CA ASP A 65 16.56 -13.73 3.18
C ASP A 65 15.24 -14.49 2.91
N GLY A 66 14.87 -14.60 1.65
CA GLY A 66 13.64 -15.26 1.21
C GLY A 66 13.45 -15.09 -0.30
N LEU A 67 12.31 -15.58 -0.79
CA LEU A 67 11.87 -15.36 -2.15
C LEU A 67 11.20 -13.99 -2.24
N ASN A 68 11.36 -13.30 -3.36
CA ASN A 68 10.55 -12.11 -3.59
C ASN A 68 9.09 -12.51 -3.85
N GLY A 69 8.13 -11.78 -3.30
CA GLY A 69 6.72 -12.07 -3.49
C GLY A 69 6.30 -12.16 -4.96
N THR A 70 7.00 -11.47 -5.88
CA THR A 70 6.75 -11.62 -7.33
C THR A 70 7.13 -13.00 -7.88
N ASP A 71 8.09 -13.67 -7.27
CA ASP A 71 8.58 -14.96 -7.76
C ASP A 71 7.61 -16.10 -7.42
N VAL A 72 6.72 -15.90 -6.43
CA VAL A 72 5.74 -16.89 -5.99
C VAL A 72 4.35 -16.71 -6.58
N THR A 73 4.12 -15.63 -7.33
CA THR A 73 2.78 -15.28 -7.84
C THR A 73 2.21 -16.26 -8.86
N GLY A 74 3.05 -17.08 -9.50
CA GLY A 74 2.64 -18.18 -10.38
C GLY A 74 2.19 -19.46 -9.67
N GLU A 75 2.43 -19.54 -8.35
CA GLU A 75 2.14 -20.71 -7.52
C GLU A 75 0.92 -20.44 -6.62
N PRO A 76 -0.27 -21.01 -6.94
CA PRO A 76 -1.50 -20.66 -6.24
C PRO A 76 -1.46 -20.85 -4.72
N ARG A 77 -0.81 -21.91 -4.24
CA ARG A 77 -0.68 -22.21 -2.80
C ARG A 77 0.16 -21.14 -2.09
N LEU A 78 1.29 -20.75 -2.66
CA LEU A 78 2.19 -19.76 -2.07
C LEU A 78 1.54 -18.36 -2.10
N THR A 79 0.88 -18.03 -3.20
CA THR A 79 0.11 -16.77 -3.33
C THR A 79 -1.04 -16.69 -2.33
N ASP A 80 -1.78 -17.79 -2.14
CA ASP A 80 -2.86 -17.85 -1.15
C ASP A 80 -2.35 -17.62 0.27
N ARG A 81 -1.22 -18.25 0.61
CA ARG A 81 -0.56 -18.05 1.89
C ARG A 81 -0.12 -16.59 2.07
N MET A 82 0.55 -16.01 1.07
CA MET A 82 0.98 -14.61 1.08
C MET A 82 -0.20 -13.65 1.29
N PHE A 83 -1.33 -13.85 0.63
CA PHE A 83 -2.52 -13.01 0.80
C PHE A 83 -3.18 -13.19 2.18
N SER A 84 -3.21 -14.42 2.70
CA SER A 84 -3.70 -14.70 4.05
C SER A 84 -2.88 -13.96 5.10
N ASP A 85 -1.55 -14.11 5.04
CA ASP A 85 -0.65 -13.41 5.95
C ASP A 85 -0.76 -11.88 5.81
N ALA A 86 -0.86 -11.37 4.57
CA ALA A 86 -1.03 -9.94 4.34
C ALA A 86 -2.31 -9.42 5.02
N SER A 87 -3.43 -10.14 4.89
CA SER A 87 -4.70 -9.74 5.53
C SER A 87 -4.58 -9.68 7.05
N GLU A 88 -3.91 -10.67 7.67
CA GLU A 88 -3.70 -10.70 9.12
C GLU A 88 -2.75 -9.60 9.61
N HIS A 89 -1.62 -9.40 8.92
CA HIS A 89 -0.62 -8.43 9.32
C HIS A 89 -1.14 -6.99 9.18
N LEU A 90 -1.85 -6.69 8.09
CA LEU A 90 -2.41 -5.36 7.87
C LEU A 90 -3.50 -4.99 8.90
N VAL A 91 -4.28 -5.95 9.37
CA VAL A 91 -5.23 -5.71 10.48
C VAL A 91 -4.51 -5.33 11.78
N ARG A 92 -3.31 -5.86 12.02
CA ARG A 92 -2.50 -5.51 13.20
C ARG A 92 -1.97 -4.09 13.17
N LEU A 93 -1.89 -3.47 11.98
CA LEU A 93 -1.51 -2.07 11.79
C LEU A 93 -2.66 -1.10 12.06
N LEU A 94 -3.89 -1.59 12.24
CA LEU A 94 -5.04 -0.75 12.56
C LEU A 94 -5.04 -0.33 14.03
N GLU A 95 -5.51 0.88 14.28
CA GLU A 95 -5.78 1.39 15.63
C GLU A 95 -6.73 0.44 16.38
N PRO A 96 -6.54 0.22 17.68
CA PRO A 96 -7.41 -0.65 18.46
C PRO A 96 -8.87 -0.18 18.49
N GLN A 97 -9.07 1.13 18.43
CA GLN A 97 -10.39 1.76 18.49
C GLN A 97 -10.76 2.37 17.15
N ALA A 98 -12.04 2.27 16.80
CA ALA A 98 -12.58 2.97 15.65
C ALA A 98 -12.73 4.47 15.96
N THR A 99 -12.46 5.29 14.95
CA THR A 99 -12.67 6.74 14.96
C THR A 99 -13.90 7.04 14.10
N THR A 100 -14.79 7.91 14.57
CA THR A 100 -15.85 8.42 13.70
C THR A 100 -15.23 9.34 12.64
N MET A 101 -15.45 9.02 11.39
CA MET A 101 -15.08 9.88 10.28
C MET A 101 -16.04 11.05 10.23
N ASP A 102 -15.66 12.18 10.80
CA ASP A 102 -16.40 13.43 10.64
C ASP A 102 -15.94 14.18 9.39
N ASP A 103 -16.60 15.32 9.10
CA ASP A 103 -16.27 16.13 7.94
C ASP A 103 -14.86 16.68 8.00
N GLU A 104 -14.38 17.11 9.17
CA GLU A 104 -13.03 17.66 9.35
C GLU A 104 -11.96 16.63 9.08
N LEU A 105 -12.12 15.41 9.61
CA LEU A 105 -11.19 14.29 9.38
C LEU A 105 -11.20 13.86 7.90
N PHE A 106 -12.38 13.78 7.29
CA PHE A 106 -12.52 13.47 5.86
C PHE A 106 -11.77 14.51 5.00
N GLU A 107 -11.98 15.78 5.25
CA GLU A 107 -11.33 16.87 4.52
C GLU A 107 -9.82 16.89 4.75
N THR A 108 -9.38 16.78 5.99
CA THR A 108 -7.94 16.80 6.31
C THR A 108 -7.20 15.61 5.70
N MET A 109 -7.79 14.43 5.72
CA MET A 109 -7.14 13.20 5.26
C MET A 109 -7.21 13.02 3.75
N LEU A 110 -8.34 13.32 3.12
CA LEU A 110 -8.63 12.91 1.74
C LEU A 110 -8.67 14.08 0.75
N GLN A 111 -9.14 15.27 1.15
CA GLN A 111 -9.33 16.39 0.24
C GLN A 111 -8.06 16.82 -0.51
N PRO A 112 -6.85 16.86 0.11
CA PRO A 112 -5.64 17.22 -0.63
C PRO A 112 -5.33 16.26 -1.80
N ARG A 113 -5.67 14.97 -1.64
CA ARG A 113 -5.52 13.97 -2.71
C ARG A 113 -6.53 14.15 -3.83
N PHE A 114 -7.75 14.50 -3.45
CA PHE A 114 -8.83 14.76 -4.41
C PHE A 114 -8.54 15.99 -5.26
N ASP A 115 -8.09 17.06 -4.64
CA ASP A 115 -7.74 18.30 -5.32
C ASP A 115 -6.61 18.07 -6.32
N LEU A 116 -5.56 17.37 -5.90
CA LEU A 116 -4.45 17.00 -6.80
C LEU A 116 -4.95 16.19 -8.02
N VAL A 117 -5.79 15.19 -7.80
CA VAL A 117 -6.33 14.37 -8.89
C VAL A 117 -7.19 15.18 -9.83
N LEU A 118 -8.05 16.05 -9.30
CA LEU A 118 -8.93 16.92 -10.09
C LEU A 118 -8.13 17.92 -10.93
N GLU A 119 -7.02 18.45 -10.42
CA GLU A 119 -6.10 19.32 -11.17
C GLU A 119 -5.42 18.61 -12.35
N LEU A 120 -5.14 17.31 -12.21
CA LEU A 120 -4.47 16.50 -13.24
C LEU A 120 -5.42 16.05 -14.38
N ILE A 121 -6.74 16.10 -14.17
CA ILE A 121 -7.73 15.62 -15.13
C ILE A 121 -8.13 16.74 -16.12
N ALA A 122 -7.80 16.56 -17.39
CA ALA A 122 -8.16 17.50 -18.44
C ALA A 122 -9.59 17.28 -19.01
N SER A 123 -10.09 16.04 -18.97
CA SER A 123 -11.42 15.68 -19.50
C SER A 123 -12.53 16.13 -18.56
N ARG A 124 -13.49 16.90 -19.05
CA ARG A 124 -14.68 17.34 -18.28
C ARG A 124 -15.52 16.13 -17.83
N GLU A 125 -15.66 15.13 -18.66
CA GLU A 125 -16.43 13.92 -18.34
C GLU A 125 -15.77 13.11 -17.22
N THR A 126 -14.46 12.86 -17.35
CA THR A 126 -13.67 12.18 -16.33
C THR A 126 -13.67 12.96 -15.01
N HIS A 127 -13.52 14.28 -15.08
CA HIS A 127 -13.58 15.16 -13.92
C HIS A 127 -14.94 15.06 -13.19
N ALA A 128 -16.05 15.07 -13.94
CA ALA A 128 -17.40 14.93 -13.36
C ALA A 128 -17.59 13.51 -12.75
N ARG A 129 -17.02 12.46 -13.37
CA ARG A 129 -17.06 11.10 -12.83
C ARG A 129 -16.29 10.99 -11.51
N VAL A 130 -15.08 11.55 -11.45
CA VAL A 130 -14.27 11.53 -10.23
C VAL A 130 -14.96 12.33 -9.12
N ARG A 131 -15.55 13.48 -9.41
CA ARG A 131 -16.34 14.23 -8.41
C ARG A 131 -17.46 13.38 -7.83
N ARG A 132 -18.22 12.68 -8.66
CA ARG A 132 -19.27 11.76 -8.16
C ARG A 132 -18.72 10.61 -7.31
N MET A 133 -17.51 10.10 -7.62
CA MET A 133 -16.85 9.10 -6.76
C MET A 133 -16.50 9.69 -5.40
N ILE A 134 -15.97 10.91 -5.36
CA ILE A 134 -15.65 11.64 -4.11
C ILE A 134 -16.91 11.90 -3.28
N GLU A 135 -18.00 12.38 -3.93
CA GLU A 135 -19.29 12.61 -3.26
C GLU A 135 -19.83 11.32 -2.63
N ARG A 136 -19.86 10.21 -3.38
CA ARG A 136 -20.27 8.90 -2.84
C ARG A 136 -19.36 8.41 -1.71
N ALA A 137 -18.05 8.66 -1.81
CA ALA A 137 -17.13 8.35 -0.73
C ALA A 137 -17.42 9.16 0.53
N ARG A 138 -17.73 10.45 0.40
CA ARG A 138 -18.16 11.29 1.52
C ARG A 138 -19.43 10.76 2.18
N GLU A 139 -20.46 10.48 1.38
CA GLU A 139 -21.74 9.92 1.85
C GLU A 139 -21.55 8.55 2.53
N GLY A 140 -20.60 7.75 2.03
CA GLY A 140 -20.34 6.42 2.55
C GLY A 140 -19.38 6.37 3.74
N LEU A 141 -18.59 7.40 3.99
CA LEU A 141 -17.57 7.43 5.06
C LEU A 141 -17.96 8.35 6.21
N VAL A 142 -18.50 9.55 5.92
CA VAL A 142 -18.83 10.53 6.98
C VAL A 142 -19.93 10.00 7.90
N GLY A 143 -19.71 10.12 9.19
CA GLY A 143 -20.59 9.58 10.23
C GLY A 143 -20.33 8.11 10.60
N ARG A 144 -19.47 7.37 9.84
CA ARG A 144 -19.13 5.99 10.17
C ARG A 144 -17.95 5.89 11.14
N ALA A 145 -17.98 4.86 11.98
CA ALA A 145 -16.87 4.46 12.80
C ALA A 145 -15.93 3.57 11.97
N VAL A 146 -14.69 4.02 11.77
CA VAL A 146 -13.67 3.34 10.95
C VAL A 146 -12.38 3.19 11.75
N ARG A 147 -11.79 2.00 11.74
CA ARG A 147 -10.45 1.80 12.31
C ARG A 147 -9.42 2.27 11.29
N LEU A 148 -8.82 3.41 11.57
CA LEU A 148 -7.68 3.91 10.80
C LEU A 148 -6.42 3.14 11.19
N GLY A 149 -5.36 3.27 10.41
CA GLY A 149 -4.12 2.58 10.73
C GLY A 149 -2.93 3.03 9.92
N VAL A 150 -1.80 2.42 10.19
CA VAL A 150 -0.58 2.63 9.41
C VAL A 150 -0.82 2.15 7.98
N TYR A 151 -0.47 2.99 7.04
CA TYR A 151 -0.60 2.77 5.61
C TYR A 151 0.79 2.65 4.98
N HIS A 152 1.07 1.51 4.36
CA HIS A 152 2.34 1.27 3.67
C HIS A 152 2.49 2.13 2.41
N ALA A 153 1.36 2.43 1.77
CA ALA A 153 1.21 3.31 0.60
C ALA A 153 1.75 2.77 -0.74
N ASP A 154 2.59 1.74 -0.75
CA ASP A 154 3.07 1.09 -1.98
C ASP A 154 3.19 -0.44 -1.79
N LEU A 155 2.21 -1.07 -1.16
CA LEU A 155 2.25 -2.51 -0.90
C LEU A 155 2.00 -3.32 -2.17
N ARG A 156 3.07 -3.89 -2.70
CA ARG A 156 3.07 -4.75 -3.90
C ARG A 156 3.85 -6.03 -3.61
N ALA A 157 3.59 -7.09 -4.37
CA ALA A 157 4.31 -8.37 -4.21
C ALA A 157 5.83 -8.19 -4.23
N LYS A 158 6.38 -7.27 -5.03
CA LYS A 158 7.82 -6.97 -5.07
C LYS A 158 8.39 -6.40 -3.77
N HIS A 159 7.53 -5.85 -2.89
CA HIS A 159 7.92 -5.32 -1.57
C HIS A 159 7.68 -6.31 -0.44
N LEU A 160 7.40 -7.58 -0.79
CA LEU A 160 7.27 -8.67 0.15
C LEU A 160 8.44 -9.64 0.00
N GLN A 161 8.97 -10.11 1.13
CA GLN A 161 9.80 -11.28 1.20
C GLN A 161 8.99 -12.41 1.83
N VAL A 162 9.02 -13.59 1.21
CA VAL A 162 8.31 -14.77 1.68
C VAL A 162 9.28 -15.94 1.85
N ASP A 163 8.94 -16.87 2.72
CA ASP A 163 9.66 -18.12 2.85
C ASP A 163 9.25 -19.14 1.78
N SER A 164 9.80 -20.35 1.85
CA SER A 164 9.52 -21.46 0.93
C SER A 164 8.07 -21.94 0.94
N ASP A 165 7.31 -21.62 2.00
CA ASP A 165 5.90 -21.98 2.15
C ASP A 165 4.95 -20.83 1.79
N GLY A 166 5.50 -19.70 1.35
CA GLY A 166 4.76 -18.49 0.97
C GLY A 166 4.39 -17.59 2.14
N ALA A 167 4.86 -17.88 3.36
CA ALA A 167 4.60 -17.01 4.52
C ALA A 167 5.43 -15.72 4.40
N ILE A 168 4.81 -14.57 4.70
CA ILE A 168 5.48 -13.28 4.67
C ILE A 168 6.46 -13.17 5.84
N ILE A 169 7.74 -13.00 5.52
CA ILE A 169 8.85 -12.81 6.46
C ILE A 169 9.44 -11.41 6.44
N GLY A 170 8.97 -10.54 5.56
CA GLY A 170 9.41 -9.15 5.51
C GLY A 170 8.57 -8.26 4.60
N TYR A 171 8.15 -7.11 5.14
CA TYR A 171 7.61 -5.99 4.38
C TYR A 171 8.72 -4.97 4.14
N LEU A 172 8.98 -4.62 2.89
CA LEU A 172 10.07 -3.74 2.45
C LEU A 172 9.52 -2.40 1.98
N ASP A 173 10.40 -1.41 1.84
CA ASP A 173 10.12 -0.11 1.19
C ASP A 173 9.02 0.74 1.85
N TRP A 174 9.25 1.09 3.11
CA TRP A 174 8.37 1.91 3.93
C TRP A 174 8.51 3.43 3.72
N GLY A 175 9.26 3.85 2.71
CA GLY A 175 9.58 5.27 2.51
C GLY A 175 8.39 6.17 2.16
N ALA A 176 7.28 5.60 1.70
CA ALA A 176 6.05 6.32 1.36
C ALA A 176 4.96 6.21 2.44
N SER A 177 5.23 5.51 3.55
CA SER A 177 4.22 5.15 4.53
C SER A 177 3.66 6.35 5.29
N GLU A 178 2.41 6.22 5.73
CA GLU A 178 1.67 7.22 6.48
C GLU A 178 1.18 6.64 7.82
N GLU A 179 1.12 7.52 8.82
CA GLU A 179 0.79 7.09 10.19
C GLU A 179 -0.66 6.64 10.34
N ARG A 180 -1.58 7.29 9.63
CA ARG A 180 -3.01 7.14 9.86
C ARG A 180 -3.78 7.31 8.56
N PHE A 181 -4.34 6.21 8.07
CA PHE A 181 -5.09 6.22 6.82
C PHE A 181 -6.25 5.22 6.85
N LEU A 182 -7.05 5.20 5.77
CA LEU A 182 -8.18 4.30 5.62
C LEU A 182 -7.74 2.82 5.62
N PRO A 183 -8.52 1.93 6.26
CA PRO A 183 -8.26 0.50 6.23
C PRO A 183 -8.38 -0.07 4.82
N LEU A 184 -7.89 -1.29 4.62
CA LEU A 184 -8.05 -2.11 3.41
C LEU A 184 -7.26 -1.61 2.17
N ILE A 185 -6.86 -0.35 2.09
CA ILE A 185 -6.26 0.22 0.87
C ILE A 185 -4.97 -0.51 0.47
N ASP A 186 -4.10 -0.88 1.40
CA ASP A 186 -2.89 -1.65 1.11
C ASP A 186 -3.20 -3.06 0.58
N LEU A 187 -4.21 -3.74 1.14
CA LEU A 187 -4.61 -5.06 0.64
C LEU A 187 -5.19 -4.96 -0.79
N LEU A 188 -6.00 -3.95 -1.05
CA LEU A 188 -6.49 -3.68 -2.41
C LEU A 188 -5.33 -3.38 -3.37
N HIS A 189 -4.33 -2.62 -2.91
CA HIS A 189 -3.15 -2.29 -3.70
C HIS A 189 -2.36 -3.55 -4.08
N LEU A 190 -2.14 -4.44 -3.13
CA LEU A 190 -1.49 -5.73 -3.36
C LEU A 190 -2.24 -6.57 -4.39
N ILE A 191 -3.55 -6.76 -4.21
CA ILE A 191 -4.41 -7.56 -5.10
C ILE A 191 -4.42 -6.98 -6.52
N ILE A 192 -4.65 -5.68 -6.66
CA ILE A 192 -4.78 -5.03 -7.98
C ILE A 192 -3.45 -5.06 -8.73
N HIS A 193 -2.34 -4.76 -8.06
CA HIS A 193 -1.02 -4.84 -8.68
C HIS A 193 -0.64 -6.25 -9.07
N GLN A 194 -0.98 -7.24 -8.27
CA GLN A 194 -0.76 -8.64 -8.60
C GLN A 194 -1.52 -9.03 -9.87
N ARG A 195 -2.80 -8.71 -9.97
CA ARG A 195 -3.60 -8.97 -11.19
C ARG A 195 -3.03 -8.26 -12.42
N LYS A 196 -2.65 -7.00 -12.26
CA LYS A 196 -2.03 -6.24 -13.34
C LYS A 196 -0.76 -6.94 -13.85
N GLN A 197 0.09 -7.42 -12.96
CA GLN A 197 1.33 -8.10 -13.31
C GLN A 197 1.08 -9.41 -14.06
N GLU A 198 0.17 -10.23 -13.56
CA GLU A 198 -0.16 -11.53 -14.17
C GLU A 198 -0.86 -11.42 -15.53
N THR A 199 -1.73 -10.44 -15.68
CA THR A 199 -2.49 -10.26 -16.93
C THR A 199 -1.74 -9.44 -17.97
N GLY A 200 -0.68 -8.72 -17.58
CA GLY A 200 -0.04 -7.70 -18.43
C GLY A 200 -0.97 -6.55 -18.82
N GLY A 201 -2.15 -6.47 -18.18
CA GLY A 201 -3.19 -5.50 -18.48
C GLY A 201 -2.93 -4.11 -17.89
N SER A 202 -3.89 -3.20 -18.10
CA SER A 202 -3.86 -1.88 -17.46
C SER A 202 -4.26 -1.97 -15.99
N PHE A 203 -3.84 -0.97 -15.21
CA PHE A 203 -4.26 -0.83 -13.83
C PHE A 203 -5.78 -0.76 -13.71
N GLY A 204 -6.45 0.05 -14.51
CA GLY A 204 -7.90 0.17 -14.51
C GLY A 204 -8.62 -1.12 -14.87
N ALA A 205 -8.08 -1.95 -15.79
CA ALA A 205 -8.64 -3.26 -16.08
C ALA A 205 -8.55 -4.20 -14.87
N ALA A 206 -7.39 -4.24 -14.20
CA ALA A 206 -7.18 -5.02 -12.98
C ALA A 206 -8.12 -4.56 -11.85
N TRP A 207 -8.23 -3.24 -11.63
CA TRP A 207 -9.17 -2.67 -10.66
C TRP A 207 -10.62 -3.03 -10.95
N ARG A 208 -11.10 -2.81 -12.19
CA ARG A 208 -12.49 -3.16 -12.55
C ARG A 208 -12.80 -4.63 -12.35
N SER A 209 -11.82 -5.49 -12.57
CA SER A 209 -12.01 -6.94 -12.42
C SER A 209 -12.28 -7.40 -10.99
N ILE A 210 -12.01 -6.58 -9.96
CA ILE A 210 -12.28 -6.93 -8.55
C ILE A 210 -13.53 -6.23 -7.99
N LEU A 211 -14.15 -5.30 -8.74
CA LEU A 211 -15.34 -4.60 -8.27
C LEU A 211 -16.49 -5.57 -8.03
N ALA A 212 -16.74 -6.49 -8.97
CA ALA A 212 -17.77 -7.50 -8.86
C ALA A 212 -17.23 -8.73 -8.09
N PRO A 213 -17.91 -9.17 -7.01
CA PRO A 213 -17.45 -10.29 -6.18
C PRO A 213 -17.20 -11.58 -6.96
N GLU A 214 -18.03 -11.87 -7.97
CA GLU A 214 -17.94 -13.06 -8.82
C GLU A 214 -16.66 -13.13 -9.65
N ASN A 215 -16.01 -11.99 -9.88
CA ASN A 215 -14.77 -11.91 -10.63
C ASN A 215 -13.53 -12.04 -9.74
N ARG A 216 -13.69 -12.06 -8.42
CA ARG A 216 -12.59 -12.22 -7.48
C ARG A 216 -12.15 -13.68 -7.43
N ARG A 217 -10.84 -13.88 -7.38
CA ARG A 217 -10.29 -15.23 -7.20
C ARG A 217 -10.56 -15.73 -5.78
N PRO A 218 -10.64 -17.05 -5.57
CA PRO A 218 -10.90 -17.59 -4.23
C PRO A 218 -9.94 -17.06 -3.15
N MET A 219 -8.64 -16.94 -3.44
CA MET A 219 -7.64 -16.41 -2.50
C MET A 219 -7.84 -14.93 -2.17
N GLU A 220 -8.20 -14.12 -3.17
CA GLU A 220 -8.47 -12.70 -2.99
C GLU A 220 -9.74 -12.48 -2.16
N GLN A 221 -10.79 -13.24 -2.47
CA GLN A 221 -12.03 -13.19 -1.72
C GLN A 221 -11.82 -13.61 -0.26
N ARG A 222 -11.04 -14.67 0.01
CA ARG A 222 -10.69 -15.07 1.38
C ARG A 222 -9.94 -13.98 2.12
N ALA A 223 -8.90 -13.40 1.50
CA ALA A 223 -8.12 -12.35 2.13
C ALA A 223 -8.96 -11.11 2.46
N LEU A 224 -9.87 -10.71 1.53
CA LEU A 224 -10.79 -9.60 1.77
C LEU A 224 -11.77 -9.90 2.91
N VAL A 225 -12.39 -11.09 2.92
CA VAL A 225 -13.33 -11.50 3.98
C VAL A 225 -12.62 -11.54 5.33
N ASN A 226 -11.46 -12.20 5.42
CA ASN A 226 -10.69 -12.28 6.66
C ASN A 226 -10.31 -10.89 7.20
N TYR A 227 -9.87 -10.00 6.29
CA TYR A 227 -9.54 -8.63 6.67
C TYR A 227 -10.77 -7.88 7.17
N MET A 228 -11.89 -7.94 6.45
CA MET A 228 -13.13 -7.24 6.79
C MET A 228 -13.68 -7.70 8.15
N ASP A 229 -13.73 -9.02 8.37
CA ASP A 229 -14.21 -9.60 9.63
C ASP A 229 -13.34 -9.13 10.81
N ALA A 230 -12.02 -9.20 10.68
CA ALA A 230 -11.08 -8.80 11.72
C ALA A 230 -11.03 -7.29 11.95
N ALA A 231 -11.25 -6.48 10.90
CA ALA A 231 -11.30 -5.02 10.96
C ALA A 231 -12.70 -4.47 11.29
N THR A 232 -13.73 -5.34 11.35
CA THR A 232 -15.13 -4.99 11.59
C THR A 232 -15.66 -4.04 10.49
N LEU A 233 -15.37 -4.38 9.22
CA LEU A 233 -15.85 -3.63 8.04
C LEU A 233 -17.05 -4.34 7.42
N ASP A 234 -18.07 -3.57 7.06
CA ASP A 234 -19.23 -4.11 6.33
C ASP A 234 -19.01 -4.07 4.80
N SER A 235 -19.94 -4.72 4.07
CA SER A 235 -19.89 -4.78 2.61
C SER A 235 -20.05 -3.43 1.92
N ASP A 236 -20.78 -2.50 2.54
CA ASP A 236 -21.02 -1.17 1.99
C ASP A 236 -19.74 -0.35 2.04
N LEU A 237 -19.02 -0.42 3.18
CA LEU A 237 -17.73 0.24 3.31
C LEU A 237 -16.68 -0.37 2.36
N LEU A 238 -16.67 -1.71 2.18
CA LEU A 238 -15.83 -2.34 1.16
C LEU A 238 -16.11 -1.74 -0.23
N GLN A 239 -17.37 -1.60 -0.61
CA GLN A 239 -17.73 -1.06 -1.92
C GLN A 239 -17.27 0.39 -2.08
N VAL A 240 -17.46 1.22 -1.06
CA VAL A 240 -16.98 2.61 -1.05
C VAL A 240 -15.47 2.68 -1.23
N LEU A 241 -14.70 1.86 -0.49
CA LEU A 241 -13.25 1.83 -0.58
C LEU A 241 -12.75 1.30 -1.92
N LEU A 242 -13.40 0.29 -2.49
CA LEU A 242 -13.11 -0.22 -3.82
C LEU A 242 -13.32 0.83 -4.91
N GLU A 243 -14.43 1.58 -4.85
CA GLU A 243 -14.71 2.64 -5.81
C GLU A 243 -13.74 3.82 -5.67
N LEU A 244 -13.40 4.18 -4.44
CA LEU A 244 -12.52 5.29 -4.13
C LEU A 244 -11.03 5.00 -4.42
N TYR A 245 -10.63 3.73 -4.37
CA TYR A 245 -9.25 3.28 -4.47
C TYR A 245 -8.44 3.95 -5.61
N PRO A 246 -8.90 4.01 -6.89
CA PRO A 246 -8.11 4.62 -7.96
C PRO A 246 -7.86 6.12 -7.75
N VAL A 247 -8.80 6.83 -7.10
CA VAL A 247 -8.63 8.26 -6.78
C VAL A 247 -7.57 8.42 -5.71
N LEU A 248 -7.60 7.57 -4.67
CA LEU A 248 -6.60 7.61 -3.59
C LEU A 248 -5.21 7.32 -4.11
N VAL A 249 -5.05 6.29 -4.94
CA VAL A 249 -3.74 5.92 -5.50
C VAL A 249 -3.22 7.01 -6.45
N ALA A 250 -4.09 7.64 -7.24
CA ALA A 250 -3.70 8.77 -8.08
C ALA A 250 -3.26 9.98 -7.23
N GLY A 251 -3.98 10.27 -6.13
CA GLY A 251 -3.66 11.37 -5.22
C GLY A 251 -2.40 11.16 -4.38
N MET A 252 -1.85 9.94 -4.33
CA MET A 252 -0.54 9.65 -3.71
C MET A 252 0.65 10.02 -4.60
N ALA A 253 0.39 10.62 -5.73
CA ALA A 253 1.37 10.94 -6.76
C ALA A 253 2.55 11.79 -6.28
N GLU A 254 2.36 12.64 -5.26
CA GLU A 254 3.45 13.43 -4.67
C GLU A 254 4.50 12.56 -3.97
N LEU A 255 4.07 11.42 -3.41
CA LEU A 255 4.96 10.50 -2.73
C LEU A 255 5.60 9.49 -3.70
N ASN A 256 4.90 9.20 -4.78
CA ASN A 256 5.31 8.23 -5.78
C ASN A 256 5.23 8.86 -7.17
N TRP A 257 6.23 9.64 -7.54
CA TRP A 257 6.29 10.45 -8.76
C TRP A 257 6.00 9.70 -10.08
N ASP A 258 6.04 8.37 -10.07
CA ASP A 258 5.61 7.55 -11.20
C ASP A 258 4.10 7.61 -11.44
N TYR A 259 3.31 7.90 -10.41
CA TYR A 259 1.85 8.06 -10.51
C TYR A 259 1.43 9.49 -10.85
N SER A 260 2.28 10.49 -10.61
CA SER A 260 1.99 11.92 -10.88
C SER A 260 2.01 12.28 -12.37
N ARG A 261 2.33 11.35 -13.25
CA ARG A 261 2.32 11.63 -14.69
C ARG A 261 0.88 11.79 -15.18
N PRO A 262 0.56 12.90 -15.87
CA PRO A 262 -0.78 13.11 -16.44
C PRO A 262 -1.28 11.92 -17.27
N ASP A 263 -0.38 11.25 -18.00
CA ASP A 263 -0.70 10.04 -18.76
C ASP A 263 -1.13 8.85 -17.90
N TRP A 264 -0.58 8.71 -16.70
CA TRP A 264 -0.99 7.65 -15.79
C TRP A 264 -2.41 7.92 -15.27
N VAL A 265 -2.68 9.13 -14.79
CA VAL A 265 -4.01 9.54 -14.30
C VAL A 265 -5.04 9.39 -15.41
N ARG A 266 -4.77 9.85 -16.60
CA ARG A 266 -5.64 9.69 -17.77
C ARG A 266 -5.99 8.22 -18.01
N ARG A 267 -5.00 7.33 -18.08
CA ARG A 267 -5.23 5.89 -18.28
C ARG A 267 -6.02 5.22 -17.17
N GLN A 268 -6.02 5.75 -15.95
CA GLN A 268 -6.81 5.21 -14.84
C GLN A 268 -8.28 5.62 -14.90
N PHE A 269 -8.58 6.84 -15.40
CA PHE A 269 -9.92 7.42 -15.34
C PHE A 269 -10.63 7.52 -16.68
N ASP A 270 -9.91 7.47 -17.78
CA ASP A 270 -10.50 7.50 -19.14
C ASP A 270 -10.88 6.09 -19.66
N LEU A 271 -10.78 5.08 -18.82
CA LEU A 271 -11.12 3.67 -19.14
C LEU A 271 -12.57 3.33 -18.85
#